data_76cca7bac53393442ab86e0a7f346c29
#
_entry.id   76cca7bac53393442ab86e0a7f346c29
#
_cell.length_a   1.000
_cell.length_b   1.000
_cell.length_c   1.000
_cell.angle_alpha   90.00
_cell.angle_beta   90.00
_cell.angle_gamma   90.00
#
_symmetry.space_group_name_H-M   'P 1'
#
loop_
_entity.id
_entity.type
_entity.pdbx_description
1 polymer ?
#
loop_
_entity_poly.entity_id
_entity_poly.type
_entity_poly.pdbx_seq_one_letter_code
_entity_poly.pdbx_strand_id
1 'polypeptide(L)'
;MLRQLAEHAQAVGWTAYIPAATTQVRVAHQPPYVFTDDEVRRLFAAIDSQPMSSYSNKALVDPVLFRVLYGTGMRVSEALHLTLTDVDTRAGTVKIRDSKNGEGRTVPITSRLTATLDAYLVAAHPAPDPSDHMFYTKAPGSPIDQSTVYLRFRGYLADAGIPHFVGGPHPHSLRHGFAVANLRRWAADGADLAAVLPYLACYMGHADLRGTQYYLRLTADAYPEMVTKAQLRFGYVIPAKPEDQP
;
A
#
# COMPACT_ATOMS: atom_id res chain seq x y z
N MET A 1 0.06 -9.91 -25.12
CA MET A 1 0.18 -8.85 -26.12
C MET A 1 0.45 -9.38 -27.53
N LEU A 2 1.57 -10.08 -27.84
CA LEU A 2 1.85 -10.60 -29.20
C LEU A 2 0.76 -11.54 -29.76
N ARG A 3 0.20 -12.42 -28.93
CA ARG A 3 -0.88 -13.30 -29.34
C ARG A 3 -2.15 -12.56 -29.73
N GLN A 4 -2.58 -11.56 -28.94
CA GLN A 4 -3.75 -10.72 -29.24
C GLN A 4 -3.56 -9.91 -30.54
N LEU A 5 -2.33 -9.44 -30.78
CA LEU A 5 -2.00 -8.77 -32.03
C LEU A 5 -2.09 -9.71 -33.22
N ALA A 6 -1.59 -10.93 -33.08
CA ALA A 6 -1.65 -11.95 -34.14
C ALA A 6 -3.10 -12.41 -34.41
N GLU A 7 -3.92 -12.58 -33.38
CA GLU A 7 -5.35 -12.88 -33.50
C GLU A 7 -6.11 -11.73 -34.19
N HIS A 8 -5.79 -10.48 -33.85
CA HIS A 8 -6.36 -9.33 -34.53
C HIS A 8 -5.94 -9.24 -36.03
N ALA A 9 -4.64 -9.48 -36.29
CA ALA A 9 -4.14 -9.50 -37.66
C ALA A 9 -4.86 -10.54 -38.55
N GLN A 10 -5.09 -11.75 -38.02
CA GLN A 10 -5.87 -12.77 -38.71
C GLN A 10 -7.35 -12.35 -38.93
N ALA A 11 -7.95 -11.72 -37.91
CA ALA A 11 -9.34 -11.25 -38.00
C ALA A 11 -9.54 -10.19 -39.11
N VAL A 12 -8.49 -9.42 -39.44
CA VAL A 12 -8.49 -8.43 -40.53
C VAL A 12 -7.93 -9.00 -41.86
N GLY A 13 -7.75 -10.34 -41.96
CA GLY A 13 -7.38 -11.03 -43.21
C GLY A 13 -5.87 -11.14 -43.47
N TRP A 14 -5.03 -10.82 -42.49
CA TRP A 14 -3.57 -10.96 -42.64
C TRP A 14 -3.09 -12.32 -42.18
N THR A 15 -2.12 -12.91 -42.85
CA THR A 15 -1.49 -14.14 -42.44
C THR A 15 -0.55 -13.85 -41.26
N ALA A 16 -0.91 -14.31 -40.09
CA ALA A 16 -0.10 -14.15 -38.87
C ALA A 16 0.03 -15.48 -38.12
N TYR A 17 1.22 -15.78 -37.62
CA TYR A 17 1.43 -16.90 -36.72
C TYR A 17 0.88 -16.55 -35.36
N ILE A 18 -0.10 -17.32 -34.87
CA ILE A 18 -0.60 -17.21 -33.51
C ILE A 18 0.29 -18.03 -32.57
N PRO A 19 1.11 -17.40 -31.70
CA PRO A 19 1.90 -18.17 -30.73
C PRO A 19 0.98 -19.03 -29.86
N ALA A 20 1.39 -20.26 -29.57
CA ALA A 20 0.67 -21.12 -28.65
C ALA A 20 0.39 -20.37 -27.33
N ALA A 21 -0.78 -20.59 -26.75
CA ALA A 21 -1.06 -20.01 -25.42
C ALA A 21 0.04 -20.48 -24.49
N THR A 22 0.92 -19.58 -24.12
CA THR A 22 1.85 -19.85 -23.01
C THR A 22 0.94 -20.09 -21.81
N THR A 23 0.83 -21.33 -21.37
CA THR A 23 0.27 -21.63 -20.07
C THR A 23 1.17 -20.88 -19.11
N GLN A 24 0.75 -19.70 -18.67
CA GLN A 24 1.43 -19.08 -17.55
C GLN A 24 1.31 -20.12 -16.45
N VAL A 25 2.42 -20.80 -16.18
CA VAL A 25 2.57 -21.55 -14.95
C VAL A 25 2.14 -20.53 -13.89
N ARG A 26 0.98 -20.74 -13.26
CA ARG A 26 0.56 -19.95 -12.12
C ARG A 26 1.68 -20.16 -11.10
N VAL A 27 2.65 -19.24 -11.13
CA VAL A 27 3.61 -19.13 -10.04
C VAL A 27 2.72 -18.99 -8.82
N ALA A 28 2.79 -19.96 -7.93
CA ALA A 28 2.00 -19.95 -6.71
C ALA A 28 2.19 -18.57 -6.10
N HIS A 29 1.10 -17.78 -6.03
CA HIS A 29 1.17 -16.41 -5.54
C HIS A 29 1.65 -16.52 -4.10
N GLN A 30 2.93 -16.22 -3.87
CA GLN A 30 3.46 -16.15 -2.52
C GLN A 30 2.62 -15.12 -1.77
N PRO A 31 2.18 -15.42 -0.55
CA PRO A 31 1.43 -14.47 0.25
C PRO A 31 2.27 -13.20 0.42
N PRO A 32 1.66 -12.00 0.33
CA PRO A 32 2.41 -10.77 0.52
C PRO A 32 2.97 -10.72 1.94
N TYR A 33 4.15 -10.14 2.05
CA TYR A 33 4.77 -9.93 3.34
C TYR A 33 3.94 -8.95 4.19
N VAL A 34 3.57 -9.36 5.39
CA VAL A 34 2.90 -8.53 6.39
C VAL A 34 3.85 -8.40 7.58
N PHE A 35 4.21 -7.17 7.91
CA PHE A 35 5.06 -6.88 9.05
C PHE A 35 4.39 -7.25 10.37
N THR A 36 5.14 -7.85 11.28
CA THR A 36 4.75 -7.97 12.68
C THR A 36 4.80 -6.59 13.36
N ASP A 37 4.10 -6.46 14.49
CA ASP A 37 4.11 -5.20 15.26
C ASP A 37 5.51 -4.82 15.76
N ASP A 38 6.37 -5.82 16.02
CA ASP A 38 7.77 -5.62 16.38
C ASP A 38 8.61 -5.11 15.21
N GLU A 39 8.46 -5.72 14.05
CA GLU A 39 9.14 -5.25 12.83
C GLU A 39 8.72 -3.84 12.45
N VAL A 40 7.43 -3.49 12.56
CA VAL A 40 6.94 -2.12 12.35
C VAL A 40 7.63 -1.15 13.30
N ARG A 41 7.73 -1.48 14.60
CA ARG A 41 8.40 -0.62 15.58
C ARG A 41 9.89 -0.43 15.25
N ARG A 42 10.62 -1.52 14.94
CA ARG A 42 12.04 -1.46 14.58
C ARG A 42 12.26 -0.69 13.27
N LEU A 43 11.42 -0.90 12.27
CA LEU A 43 11.49 -0.19 10.99
C LEU A 43 11.32 1.31 11.19
N PHE A 44 10.29 1.75 11.92
CA PHE A 44 10.09 3.18 12.17
C PHE A 44 11.18 3.77 13.06
N ALA A 45 11.73 3.03 14.02
CA ALA A 45 12.89 3.46 14.79
C ALA A 45 14.12 3.69 13.89
N ALA A 46 14.38 2.78 12.95
CA ALA A 46 15.47 2.93 11.97
C ALA A 46 15.26 4.14 11.04
N ILE A 47 14.02 4.39 10.60
CA ILE A 47 13.68 5.56 9.77
C ILE A 47 13.88 6.85 10.57
N ASP A 48 13.45 6.90 11.82
CA ASP A 48 13.52 8.10 12.68
C ASP A 48 14.96 8.41 13.14
N SER A 49 15.83 7.41 13.21
CA SER A 49 17.23 7.56 13.65
C SER A 49 18.17 8.13 12.59
N GLN A 50 17.67 8.43 11.39
CA GLN A 50 18.53 8.94 10.32
C GLN A 50 19.10 10.31 10.66
N PRO A 51 20.43 10.51 10.51
CA PRO A 51 21.05 11.77 10.82
C PRO A 51 20.63 12.88 9.85
N MET A 52 20.45 14.09 10.37
CA MET A 52 20.25 15.27 9.55
C MET A 52 21.51 15.52 8.70
N SER A 53 21.32 15.92 7.46
CA SER A 53 22.40 16.16 6.52
C SER A 53 22.10 17.40 5.67
N SER A 54 23.12 18.23 5.42
CA SER A 54 23.01 19.35 4.48
C SER A 54 22.86 18.91 3.01
N TYR A 55 23.19 17.67 2.71
CA TYR A 55 23.12 17.11 1.35
C TYR A 55 21.85 16.32 1.06
N SER A 56 21.06 16.02 2.07
CA SER A 56 19.87 15.18 1.92
C SER A 56 18.81 15.53 2.94
N ASN A 57 17.57 15.68 2.48
CA ASN A 57 16.41 15.92 3.33
C ASN A 57 15.73 14.61 3.80
N LYS A 58 16.36 13.44 3.60
CA LYS A 58 15.74 12.15 3.92
C LYS A 58 15.31 12.03 5.39
N ALA A 59 16.10 12.59 6.32
CA ALA A 59 15.77 12.58 7.75
C ALA A 59 14.54 13.43 8.11
N LEU A 60 14.18 14.40 7.26
CA LEU A 60 12.98 15.20 7.40
C LEU A 60 11.79 14.55 6.69
N VAL A 61 11.98 14.07 5.47
CA VAL A 61 10.91 13.61 4.57
C VAL A 61 10.51 12.17 4.85
N ASP A 62 11.47 11.26 4.99
CA ASP A 62 11.17 9.82 5.05
C ASP A 62 10.35 9.41 6.27
N PRO A 63 10.57 9.95 7.49
CA PRO A 63 9.71 9.67 8.64
C PRO A 63 8.24 9.94 8.37
N VAL A 64 7.95 10.99 7.62
CA VAL A 64 6.55 11.39 7.31
C VAL A 64 6.01 10.59 6.13
N LEU A 65 6.78 10.44 5.06
CA LEU A 65 6.40 9.66 3.88
C LEU A 65 6.00 8.22 4.26
N PHE A 66 6.84 7.53 5.03
CA PHE A 66 6.55 6.14 5.41
C PHE A 66 5.39 6.04 6.40
N ARG A 67 5.17 7.05 7.27
CA ARG A 67 3.97 7.12 8.13
C ARG A 67 2.70 7.35 7.31
N VAL A 68 2.75 8.19 6.28
CA VAL A 68 1.63 8.37 5.36
C VAL A 68 1.32 7.06 4.65
N LEU A 69 2.32 6.36 4.10
CA LEU A 69 2.13 5.06 3.44
C LEU A 69 1.51 4.01 4.39
N TYR A 70 2.02 3.92 5.62
CA TYR A 70 1.53 2.95 6.61
C TYR A 70 0.16 3.35 7.17
N GLY A 71 -0.06 4.64 7.46
CA GLY A 71 -1.28 5.12 8.13
C GLY A 71 -2.48 5.30 7.21
N THR A 72 -2.26 5.35 5.87
CA THR A 72 -3.33 5.50 4.87
C THR A 72 -3.44 4.31 3.94
N GLY A 73 -2.44 3.45 3.88
CA GLY A 73 -2.40 2.35 2.93
C GLY A 73 -2.40 2.78 1.46
N MET A 74 -2.09 4.04 1.14
CA MET A 74 -1.99 4.48 -0.26
C MET A 74 -0.81 3.84 -0.98
N ARG A 75 -0.83 3.86 -2.32
CA ARG A 75 0.30 3.38 -3.12
C ARG A 75 1.46 4.36 -3.04
N VAL A 76 2.69 3.87 -3.18
CA VAL A 76 3.88 4.75 -3.21
C VAL A 76 3.75 5.84 -4.26
N SER A 77 3.34 5.48 -5.48
CA SER A 77 3.11 6.46 -6.55
C SER A 77 2.05 7.50 -6.17
N GLU A 78 0.96 7.12 -5.51
CA GLU A 78 -0.06 8.06 -5.04
C GLU A 78 0.53 9.06 -4.05
N ALA A 79 1.32 8.60 -3.08
CA ALA A 79 1.98 9.46 -2.10
C ALA A 79 2.97 10.44 -2.74
N LEU A 80 3.75 9.98 -3.71
CA LEU A 80 4.76 10.80 -4.39
C LEU A 80 4.17 11.88 -5.31
N HIS A 81 2.93 11.70 -5.76
CA HIS A 81 2.21 12.70 -6.57
C HIS A 81 1.38 13.68 -5.73
N LEU A 82 1.33 13.53 -4.41
CA LEU A 82 0.65 14.50 -3.56
C LEU A 82 1.31 15.88 -3.65
N THR A 83 0.47 16.89 -3.82
CA THR A 83 0.86 18.29 -3.71
C THR A 83 0.35 18.87 -2.37
N LEU A 84 0.77 20.08 -2.03
CA LEU A 84 0.32 20.74 -0.79
C LEU A 84 -1.19 20.97 -0.77
N THR A 85 -1.82 21.17 -1.95
CA THR A 85 -3.28 21.34 -2.06
C THR A 85 -4.06 20.05 -1.85
N ASP A 86 -3.39 18.90 -1.85
CA ASP A 86 -4.05 17.61 -1.65
C ASP A 86 -4.20 17.23 -0.18
N VAL A 87 -3.56 17.98 0.74
CA VAL A 87 -3.55 17.68 2.17
C VAL A 87 -4.26 18.78 2.93
N ASP A 88 -5.40 18.46 3.51
CA ASP A 88 -6.15 19.35 4.40
C ASP A 88 -6.02 18.86 5.85
N THR A 89 -5.08 19.46 6.58
CA THR A 89 -4.84 19.11 7.98
C THR A 89 -5.92 19.64 8.92
N ARG A 90 -6.69 20.65 8.51
CA ARG A 90 -7.83 21.16 9.29
C ARG A 90 -9.01 20.20 9.22
N ALA A 91 -9.30 19.70 8.02
CA ALA A 91 -10.34 18.69 7.82
C ALA A 91 -9.85 17.26 8.17
N GLY A 92 -8.55 17.05 8.33
CA GLY A 92 -7.96 15.72 8.56
C GLY A 92 -8.14 14.80 7.38
N THR A 93 -7.92 15.28 6.15
CA THR A 93 -8.12 14.52 4.92
C THR A 93 -6.97 14.67 3.94
N VAL A 94 -6.80 13.65 3.09
CA VAL A 94 -5.87 13.65 1.96
C VAL A 94 -6.64 13.30 0.69
N LYS A 95 -6.50 14.12 -0.34
CA LYS A 95 -7.10 13.91 -1.67
C LYS A 95 -6.10 13.21 -2.59
N ILE A 96 -6.41 12.00 -3.00
CA ILE A 96 -5.63 11.23 -3.96
C ILE A 96 -6.26 11.45 -5.34
N ARG A 97 -5.56 12.15 -6.25
CA ARG A 97 -6.12 12.59 -7.54
C ARG A 97 -6.09 11.50 -8.59
N ASP A 98 -4.96 10.82 -8.73
CA ASP A 98 -4.75 9.80 -9.76
C ASP A 98 -4.65 8.41 -9.12
N SER A 99 -5.73 7.66 -9.15
CA SER A 99 -5.67 6.23 -8.91
C SER A 99 -5.41 5.49 -10.24
N LYS A 100 -4.87 4.28 -10.17
CA LYS A 100 -4.66 3.39 -11.34
C LYS A 100 -5.93 3.20 -12.19
N ASN A 101 -7.09 3.55 -11.66
CA ASN A 101 -8.40 3.39 -12.29
C ASN A 101 -9.00 4.72 -12.77
N GLY A 102 -8.26 5.84 -12.71
CA GLY A 102 -8.72 7.16 -13.15
C GLY A 102 -9.68 7.88 -12.19
N GLU A 103 -10.08 7.25 -11.09
CA GLU A 103 -10.96 7.85 -10.09
C GLU A 103 -10.16 8.33 -8.88
N GLY A 104 -10.19 9.63 -8.62
CA GLY A 104 -9.64 10.21 -7.39
C GLY A 104 -10.50 9.84 -6.17
N ARG A 105 -9.89 9.88 -4.99
CA ARG A 105 -10.60 9.68 -3.72
C ARG A 105 -10.07 10.58 -2.63
N THR A 106 -10.91 10.95 -1.68
CA THR A 106 -10.50 11.64 -0.46
C THR A 106 -10.54 10.65 0.69
N VAL A 107 -9.43 10.53 1.42
CA VAL A 107 -9.29 9.61 2.54
C VAL A 107 -9.12 10.39 3.84
N PRO A 108 -9.87 10.08 4.90
CA PRO A 108 -9.63 10.64 6.23
C PRO A 108 -8.35 10.08 6.82
N ILE A 109 -7.65 10.90 7.60
CA ILE A 109 -6.45 10.52 8.34
C ILE A 109 -6.64 10.71 9.85
N THR A 110 -5.86 9.97 10.64
CA THR A 110 -5.93 10.06 12.09
C THR A 110 -5.39 11.41 12.60
N SER A 111 -5.89 11.88 13.73
CA SER A 111 -5.41 13.13 14.37
C SER A 111 -3.89 13.11 14.62
N ARG A 112 -3.33 11.95 14.95
CA ARG A 112 -1.87 11.80 15.11
C ARG A 112 -1.11 12.01 13.80
N LEU A 113 -1.61 11.45 12.70
CA LEU A 113 -1.00 11.65 11.38
C LEU A 113 -1.17 13.11 10.92
N THR A 114 -2.33 13.72 11.19
CA THR A 114 -2.60 15.14 10.92
C THR A 114 -1.56 16.03 11.63
N ALA A 115 -1.34 15.83 12.93
CA ALA A 115 -0.33 16.60 13.68
C ALA A 115 1.10 16.39 13.13
N THR A 116 1.42 15.17 12.70
CA THR A 116 2.71 14.88 12.06
C THR A 116 2.86 15.64 10.74
N LEU A 117 1.80 15.68 9.94
CA LEU A 117 1.78 16.41 8.66
C LEU A 117 1.88 17.92 8.87
N ASP A 118 1.17 18.47 9.84
CA ASP A 118 1.27 19.91 10.19
C ASP A 118 2.71 20.30 10.52
N ALA A 119 3.35 19.57 11.42
CA ALA A 119 4.74 19.82 11.79
C ALA A 119 5.70 19.71 10.60
N TYR A 120 5.47 18.71 9.75
CA TYR A 120 6.24 18.50 8.54
C TYR A 120 6.09 19.64 7.53
N LEU A 121 4.85 20.08 7.27
CA LEU A 121 4.58 21.16 6.32
C LEU A 121 5.29 22.47 6.74
N VAL A 122 5.28 22.80 8.01
CA VAL A 122 6.00 23.98 8.54
C VAL A 122 7.52 23.84 8.35
N ALA A 123 8.07 22.66 8.61
CA ALA A 123 9.51 22.44 8.54
C ALA A 123 10.05 22.27 7.11
N ALA A 124 9.28 21.60 6.25
CA ALA A 124 9.72 21.25 4.90
C ALA A 124 9.36 22.31 3.86
N HIS A 125 8.31 23.09 4.08
CA HIS A 125 7.78 24.07 3.13
C HIS A 125 7.67 25.48 3.78
N PRO A 126 8.80 26.14 4.09
CA PRO A 126 8.79 27.45 4.73
C PRO A 126 8.23 28.57 3.83
N ALA A 127 8.23 28.37 2.51
CA ALA A 127 7.62 29.25 1.51
C ALA A 127 6.77 28.40 0.56
N PRO A 128 5.58 27.93 1.02
CA PRO A 128 4.80 26.94 0.31
C PRO A 128 4.19 27.51 -0.98
N ASP A 129 4.34 26.79 -2.09
CA ASP A 129 3.52 26.95 -3.30
C ASP A 129 2.46 25.82 -3.33
N PRO A 130 1.20 26.13 -3.62
CA PRO A 130 0.14 25.13 -3.68
C PRO A 130 0.43 23.94 -4.58
N SER A 131 1.22 24.12 -5.63
CA SER A 131 1.63 23.08 -6.59
C SER A 131 2.86 22.29 -6.18
N ASP A 132 3.54 22.67 -5.09
CA ASP A 132 4.71 21.95 -4.61
C ASP A 132 4.38 20.51 -4.27
N HIS A 133 5.29 19.60 -4.64
CA HIS A 133 5.20 18.21 -4.21
C HIS A 133 5.39 18.13 -2.70
N MET A 134 4.47 17.42 -2.04
CA MET A 134 4.54 17.21 -0.61
C MET A 134 5.85 16.54 -0.18
N PHE A 135 6.31 15.55 -0.95
CA PHE A 135 7.57 14.83 -0.71
C PHE A 135 8.55 15.08 -1.85
N TYR A 136 9.72 15.61 -1.53
CA TYR A 136 10.72 16.01 -2.51
C TYR A 136 12.14 15.61 -2.10
N THR A 137 13.09 15.65 -3.04
CA THR A 137 14.49 15.30 -2.78
C THR A 137 15.37 16.52 -2.46
N LYS A 138 15.41 17.49 -3.37
CA LYS A 138 16.29 18.68 -3.27
C LYS A 138 15.50 19.96 -3.04
N ALA A 139 14.41 20.11 -3.76
CA ALA A 139 13.53 21.27 -3.69
C ALA A 139 12.08 20.81 -3.91
N PRO A 140 11.07 21.55 -3.43
CA PRO A 140 9.66 21.15 -3.51
C PRO A 140 9.14 20.82 -4.91
N GLY A 141 9.71 21.42 -5.96
CA GLY A 141 9.42 21.07 -7.36
C GLY A 141 10.09 19.79 -7.89
N SER A 142 10.91 19.10 -7.07
CA SER A 142 11.63 17.89 -7.47
C SER A 142 11.10 16.65 -6.74
N PRO A 143 10.06 15.98 -7.27
CA PRO A 143 9.45 14.83 -6.62
C PRO A 143 10.46 13.70 -6.40
N ILE A 144 10.22 12.87 -5.41
CA ILE A 144 11.04 11.69 -5.16
C ILE A 144 10.70 10.63 -6.22
N ASP A 145 11.73 10.07 -6.84
CA ASP A 145 11.55 8.91 -7.70
C ASP A 145 11.22 7.66 -6.88
N GLN A 146 10.34 6.82 -7.41
CA GLN A 146 9.90 5.60 -6.74
C GLN A 146 11.06 4.64 -6.47
N SER A 147 12.06 4.56 -7.35
CA SER A 147 13.27 3.74 -7.16
C SER A 147 14.08 4.21 -5.95
N THR A 148 14.13 5.53 -5.73
CA THR A 148 14.76 6.12 -4.54
C THR A 148 14.07 5.68 -3.26
N VAL A 149 12.73 5.66 -3.23
CA VAL A 149 11.96 5.18 -2.08
C VAL A 149 12.28 3.71 -1.79
N TYR A 150 12.32 2.86 -2.83
CA TYR A 150 12.68 1.44 -2.70
C TYR A 150 14.09 1.25 -2.16
N LEU A 151 15.07 2.01 -2.67
CA LEU A 151 16.45 1.92 -2.23
C LEU A 151 16.59 2.33 -0.75
N ARG A 152 15.99 3.46 -0.36
CA ARG A 152 15.99 3.94 1.03
C ARG A 152 15.32 2.94 1.96
N PHE A 153 14.18 2.39 1.55
CA PHE A 153 13.44 1.39 2.34
C PHE A 153 14.27 0.14 2.60
N ARG A 154 15.02 -0.35 1.61
CA ARG A 154 15.95 -1.48 1.80
C ARG A 154 17.03 -1.18 2.82
N GLY A 155 17.56 0.05 2.82
CA GLY A 155 18.49 0.49 3.86
C GLY A 155 17.85 0.42 5.26
N TYR A 156 16.62 0.94 5.41
CA TYR A 156 15.89 0.89 6.67
C TYR A 156 15.55 -0.52 7.14
N LEU A 157 15.28 -1.45 6.23
CA LEU A 157 15.11 -2.86 6.58
C LEU A 157 16.41 -3.44 7.17
N ALA A 158 17.56 -3.14 6.56
CA ALA A 158 18.86 -3.58 7.05
C ALA A 158 19.17 -2.99 8.44
N ASP A 159 18.96 -1.67 8.61
CA ASP A 159 19.16 -0.96 9.88
C ASP A 159 18.23 -1.51 10.98
N ALA A 160 17.03 -1.94 10.61
CA ALA A 160 16.05 -2.55 11.51
C ALA A 160 16.31 -4.04 11.79
N GLY A 161 17.30 -4.67 11.16
CA GLY A 161 17.55 -6.11 11.26
C GLY A 161 16.41 -6.96 10.66
N ILE A 162 15.73 -6.47 9.62
CA ILE A 162 14.67 -7.18 8.93
C ILE A 162 15.23 -7.75 7.63
N PRO A 163 15.22 -9.07 7.42
CA PRO A 163 15.79 -9.71 6.23
C PRO A 163 15.08 -9.27 4.95
N HIS A 164 15.84 -8.97 3.91
CA HIS A 164 15.34 -8.74 2.56
C HIS A 164 15.61 -9.96 1.67
N PHE A 165 14.58 -10.49 1.03
CA PHE A 165 14.65 -11.65 0.14
C PHE A 165 13.63 -11.51 -1.00
N VAL A 166 13.73 -12.38 -1.99
CA VAL A 166 12.78 -12.39 -3.13
C VAL A 166 11.36 -12.71 -2.62
N GLY A 167 10.41 -11.82 -2.87
CA GLY A 167 9.06 -11.91 -2.31
C GLY A 167 8.92 -11.40 -0.87
N GLY A 168 10.01 -10.93 -0.26
CA GLY A 168 10.05 -10.37 1.09
C GLY A 168 9.53 -8.92 1.19
N PRO A 169 9.89 -8.23 2.29
CA PRO A 169 9.36 -6.91 2.58
C PRO A 169 9.79 -5.85 1.55
N HIS A 170 8.85 -5.00 1.15
CA HIS A 170 9.03 -3.88 0.26
C HIS A 170 8.05 -2.74 0.64
N PRO A 171 8.16 -1.52 0.10
CA PRO A 171 7.30 -0.41 0.52
C PRO A 171 5.79 -0.71 0.42
N HIS A 172 5.36 -1.50 -0.56
CA HIS A 172 3.95 -1.90 -0.68
C HIS A 172 3.48 -2.81 0.47
N SER A 173 4.42 -3.46 1.18
CA SER A 173 4.11 -4.26 2.39
C SER A 173 3.54 -3.40 3.52
N LEU A 174 3.84 -2.09 3.54
CA LEU A 174 3.20 -1.15 4.48
C LEU A 174 1.69 -1.04 4.23
N ARG A 175 1.29 -1.05 2.96
CA ARG A 175 -0.13 -1.04 2.57
C ARG A 175 -0.83 -2.35 2.96
N HIS A 176 -0.13 -3.49 2.84
CA HIS A 176 -0.64 -4.78 3.34
C HIS A 176 -0.81 -4.74 4.86
N GLY A 177 0.19 -4.19 5.57
CA GLY A 177 0.13 -3.99 7.02
C GLY A 177 -1.05 -3.12 7.44
N PHE A 178 -1.30 -1.99 6.74
CA PHE A 178 -2.47 -1.14 6.98
C PHE A 178 -3.79 -1.92 6.87
N ALA A 179 -3.97 -2.68 5.79
CA ALA A 179 -5.20 -3.44 5.59
C ALA A 179 -5.42 -4.48 6.68
N VAL A 180 -4.39 -5.27 6.97
CA VAL A 180 -4.45 -6.32 8.00
C VAL A 180 -4.68 -5.72 9.39
N ALA A 181 -3.99 -4.63 9.75
CA ALA A 181 -4.16 -3.97 11.04
C ALA A 181 -5.59 -3.45 11.25
N ASN A 182 -6.21 -2.87 10.21
CA ASN A 182 -7.59 -2.42 10.30
C ASN A 182 -8.57 -3.59 10.43
N LEU A 183 -8.40 -4.65 9.65
CA LEU A 183 -9.24 -5.85 9.75
C LEU A 183 -9.12 -6.50 11.14
N ARG A 184 -7.91 -6.59 11.69
CA ARG A 184 -7.67 -7.11 13.05
C ARG A 184 -8.39 -6.28 14.10
N ARG A 185 -8.26 -4.95 14.03
CA ARG A 185 -8.92 -4.04 14.97
C ARG A 185 -10.43 -4.18 14.90
N TRP A 186 -11.02 -4.12 13.70
CA TRP A 186 -12.47 -4.27 13.54
C TRP A 186 -12.99 -5.62 14.03
N ALA A 187 -12.23 -6.68 13.80
CA ALA A 187 -12.61 -7.99 14.33
C ALA A 187 -12.53 -8.05 15.87
N ALA A 188 -11.51 -7.44 16.47
CA ALA A 188 -11.39 -7.33 17.92
C ALA A 188 -12.54 -6.52 18.53
N ASP A 189 -12.97 -5.46 17.84
CA ASP A 189 -14.12 -4.62 18.21
C ASP A 189 -15.49 -5.30 17.93
N GLY A 190 -15.50 -6.53 17.40
CA GLY A 190 -16.72 -7.29 17.11
C GLY A 190 -17.47 -6.83 15.85
N ALA A 191 -16.84 -6.02 15.00
CA ALA A 191 -17.46 -5.55 13.77
C ALA A 191 -17.72 -6.70 12.77
N ASP A 192 -18.79 -6.58 12.00
CA ASP A 192 -19.03 -7.48 10.87
C ASP A 192 -18.05 -7.19 9.74
N LEU A 193 -17.04 -8.05 9.57
CA LEU A 193 -15.99 -7.88 8.58
C LEU A 193 -16.54 -7.85 7.14
N ALA A 194 -17.64 -8.54 6.84
CA ALA A 194 -18.26 -8.49 5.51
C ALA A 194 -18.87 -7.12 5.24
N ALA A 195 -19.46 -6.49 6.25
CA ALA A 195 -20.03 -5.16 6.13
C ALA A 195 -18.97 -4.05 5.99
N VAL A 196 -17.80 -4.19 6.64
CA VAL A 196 -16.75 -3.17 6.61
C VAL A 196 -15.74 -3.34 5.47
N LEU A 197 -15.66 -4.53 4.86
CA LEU A 197 -14.74 -4.82 3.77
C LEU A 197 -14.89 -3.89 2.55
N PRO A 198 -16.11 -3.56 2.07
CA PRO A 198 -16.31 -2.60 0.99
C PRO A 198 -15.76 -1.20 1.30
N TYR A 199 -15.87 -0.75 2.55
CA TYR A 199 -15.31 0.54 2.98
C TYR A 199 -13.78 0.52 2.92
N LEU A 200 -13.14 -0.58 3.36
CA LEU A 200 -11.69 -0.73 3.23
C LEU A 200 -11.27 -0.74 1.75
N ALA A 201 -11.99 -1.44 0.89
CA ALA A 201 -11.73 -1.49 -0.54
C ALA A 201 -11.80 -0.09 -1.17
N CYS A 202 -12.85 0.67 -0.88
CA CYS A 202 -13.06 2.04 -1.34
C CYS A 202 -11.93 2.95 -0.82
N TYR A 203 -11.63 2.90 0.48
CA TYR A 203 -10.57 3.68 1.11
C TYR A 203 -9.21 3.43 0.44
N MET A 204 -8.88 2.17 0.20
CA MET A 204 -7.64 1.77 -0.46
C MET A 204 -7.63 2.04 -1.98
N GLY A 205 -8.77 2.32 -2.62
CA GLY A 205 -8.88 2.48 -4.07
C GLY A 205 -8.65 1.16 -4.82
N HIS A 206 -9.29 0.08 -4.35
CA HIS A 206 -9.36 -1.17 -5.08
C HIS A 206 -10.52 -1.12 -6.08
N ALA A 207 -10.27 -1.49 -7.33
CA ALA A 207 -11.29 -1.54 -8.39
C ALA A 207 -12.34 -2.62 -8.13
N ASP A 208 -11.97 -3.68 -7.41
CA ASP A 208 -12.85 -4.77 -7.02
C ASP A 208 -12.54 -5.25 -5.59
N LEU A 209 -13.46 -6.03 -5.03
CA LEU A 209 -13.31 -6.58 -3.67
C LEU A 209 -12.25 -7.69 -3.59
N ARG A 210 -11.82 -8.29 -4.71
CA ARG A 210 -10.88 -9.43 -4.70
C ARG A 210 -9.56 -9.08 -4.05
N GLY A 211 -9.05 -7.87 -4.34
CA GLY A 211 -7.82 -7.37 -3.71
C GLY A 211 -7.95 -7.23 -2.20
N THR A 212 -9.14 -6.89 -1.72
CA THR A 212 -9.42 -6.71 -0.28
C THR A 212 -9.77 -8.05 0.39
N GLN A 213 -10.50 -8.94 -0.28
CA GLN A 213 -10.78 -10.30 0.20
C GLN A 213 -9.50 -11.10 0.46
N TYR A 214 -8.45 -10.82 -0.30
CA TYR A 214 -7.16 -11.44 -0.08
C TYR A 214 -6.59 -11.15 1.32
N TYR A 215 -6.80 -9.95 1.86
CA TYR A 215 -6.39 -9.61 3.23
C TYR A 215 -7.17 -10.34 4.30
N LEU A 216 -8.43 -10.72 4.04
CA LEU A 216 -9.18 -11.58 4.96
C LEU A 216 -8.48 -12.92 5.16
N ARG A 217 -7.96 -13.54 4.07
CA ARG A 217 -7.21 -14.80 4.17
C ARG A 217 -5.96 -14.64 5.00
N LEU A 218 -5.17 -13.57 4.75
CA LEU A 218 -3.95 -13.29 5.53
C LEU A 218 -4.25 -13.06 7.02
N THR A 219 -5.38 -12.43 7.32
CA THR A 219 -5.82 -12.20 8.68
C THR A 219 -6.33 -13.51 9.31
N ALA A 220 -6.99 -14.35 8.52
CA ALA A 220 -7.50 -15.65 8.90
C ALA A 220 -6.38 -16.63 9.28
N ASP A 221 -5.35 -16.73 8.43
CA ASP A 221 -4.19 -17.60 8.68
C ASP A 221 -3.40 -17.20 9.93
N ALA A 222 -3.38 -15.89 10.26
CA ALA A 222 -2.73 -15.38 11.46
C ALA A 222 -3.59 -15.47 12.74
N TYR A 223 -4.90 -15.62 12.60
CA TYR A 223 -5.87 -15.61 13.71
C TYR A 223 -6.97 -16.65 13.51
N PRO A 224 -6.72 -17.92 13.88
CA PRO A 224 -7.69 -19.02 13.73
C PRO A 224 -9.06 -18.76 14.34
N GLU A 225 -9.13 -18.02 15.46
CA GLU A 225 -10.38 -17.66 16.10
C GLU A 225 -11.26 -16.74 15.24
N MET A 226 -10.63 -15.90 14.40
CA MET A 226 -11.37 -15.07 13.45
C MET A 226 -11.91 -15.88 12.28
N VAL A 227 -11.19 -16.93 11.87
CA VAL A 227 -11.65 -17.90 10.85
C VAL A 227 -12.91 -18.60 11.35
N THR A 228 -12.88 -19.10 12.59
CA THR A 228 -14.01 -19.82 13.17
C THR A 228 -15.27 -18.94 13.24
N LYS A 229 -15.14 -17.69 13.68
CA LYS A 229 -16.24 -16.71 13.69
C LYS A 229 -16.72 -16.35 12.27
N ALA A 230 -15.80 -16.16 11.33
CA ALA A 230 -16.12 -15.87 9.94
C ALA A 230 -16.75 -17.09 9.23
N GLN A 231 -16.24 -18.31 9.47
CA GLN A 231 -16.81 -19.54 8.92
C GLN A 231 -18.21 -19.85 9.45
N LEU A 232 -18.46 -19.63 10.75
CA LEU A 232 -19.79 -19.80 11.33
C LEU A 232 -20.83 -18.84 10.74
N ARG A 233 -20.40 -17.65 10.31
CA ARG A 233 -21.27 -16.61 9.80
C ARG A 233 -21.30 -16.51 8.27
N PHE A 234 -20.23 -16.92 7.59
CA PHE A 234 -20.00 -16.73 6.15
C PHE A 234 -19.32 -17.93 5.46
N GLY A 235 -19.46 -19.13 6.00
CA GLY A 235 -18.78 -20.34 5.49
C GLY A 235 -18.98 -20.63 3.99
N TYR A 236 -20.01 -20.03 3.39
CA TYR A 236 -20.32 -20.11 1.95
C TYR A 236 -19.51 -19.11 1.09
N VAL A 237 -18.91 -18.08 1.70
CA VAL A 237 -18.18 -17.01 0.98
C VAL A 237 -16.67 -17.30 0.90
N ILE A 238 -16.16 -18.11 1.82
CA ILE A 238 -14.74 -18.48 1.86
C ILE A 238 -14.58 -19.81 1.11
N PRO A 239 -13.91 -19.83 -0.06
CA PRO A 239 -13.66 -21.09 -0.75
C PRO A 239 -12.86 -22.04 0.14
N ALA A 240 -13.29 -23.30 0.24
CA ALA A 240 -12.54 -24.34 0.96
C ALA A 240 -11.11 -24.46 0.44
N LYS A 241 -10.16 -24.72 1.34
CA LYS A 241 -8.79 -25.05 0.92
C LYS A 241 -8.84 -26.27 0.00
N PRO A 242 -7.98 -26.32 -1.05
CA PRO A 242 -7.92 -27.49 -1.93
C PRO A 242 -7.62 -28.82 -1.21
N GLU A 243 -7.06 -28.75 0.00
CA GLU A 243 -6.69 -29.91 0.85
C GLU A 243 -7.88 -30.46 1.66
N ASP A 244 -9.01 -29.75 1.72
CA ASP A 244 -10.20 -30.15 2.50
C ASP A 244 -11.27 -30.87 1.62
N GLN A 245 -10.96 -31.21 0.38
CA GLN A 245 -11.81 -32.06 -0.45
C GLN A 245 -11.39 -33.53 -0.28
N PRO A 246 -12.36 -34.42 0.08
CA PRO A 246 -12.10 -35.84 0.27
C PRO A 246 -11.66 -36.56 -1.04
#